data_5ddcc530abb3a5e148e7a09500f35d18
#
_entry.id   5ddcc530abb3a5e148e7a09500f35d18
#
_cell.length_a   1.000
_cell.length_b   1.000
_cell.length_c   1.000
_cell.angle_alpha   90.00
_cell.angle_beta   90.00
_cell.angle_gamma   90.00
#
_symmetry.space_group_name_H-M   'P 1'
#
loop_
_entity.id
_entity.type
_entity.pdbx_description
1 polymer ?
#
loop_
_entity_poly.entity_id
_entity_poly.type
_entity_poly.pdbx_seq_one_letter_code
_entity_poly.pdbx_strand_id
1 'polypeptide(L)'
;MALWGAVLLVYCWTAAEYGGITAPTFAGRWLPNAAGGLVTWGGAWANPAQLIGAAIAQPATYGYRNPLRAVSGLSAERIDDGVDFGGVGPVYAVGDGIVTKATGSNYGWPGGGWITYRLTDGPGAGLVVYVAEDISPSVVVGERVTTSTVIGNIWNGGDGIETGWSQASGLSSESELPEAGGIGGWGPFPTRVGANFDELLVSLGGPAAPNYGQTEYGILPLAYPGW
;
A
#
# COMPACT_ATOMS: atom_id res chain seq x y z
N MET A 1 23.18 -18.49 17.03
CA MET A 1 22.25 -19.64 17.12
C MET A 1 20.77 -19.29 16.83
N ALA A 2 20.34 -18.05 16.92
CA ALA A 2 18.94 -17.67 16.69
C ALA A 2 18.51 -17.63 15.19
N LEU A 3 19.44 -17.42 14.25
CA LEU A 3 19.12 -17.34 12.82
C LEU A 3 18.75 -18.70 12.17
N TRP A 4 19.24 -19.83 12.71
CA TRP A 4 18.98 -21.15 12.14
C TRP A 4 17.54 -21.65 12.43
N GLY A 5 16.94 -21.21 13.51
CA GLY A 5 15.56 -21.60 13.86
C GLY A 5 14.51 -20.93 12.95
N ALA A 6 14.76 -19.69 12.57
CA ALA A 6 13.84 -18.95 11.69
C ALA A 6 13.87 -19.47 10.24
N VAL A 7 15.07 -19.81 9.74
CA VAL A 7 15.25 -20.38 8.40
C VAL A 7 14.61 -21.78 8.30
N LEU A 8 14.70 -22.57 9.36
CA LEU A 8 14.08 -23.90 9.38
C LEU A 8 12.55 -23.84 9.38
N LEU A 9 11.95 -22.85 10.06
CA LEU A 9 10.50 -22.63 10.07
C LEU A 9 9.96 -22.21 8.70
N VAL A 10 10.64 -21.32 7.99
CA VAL A 10 10.28 -20.91 6.64
C VAL A 10 10.39 -22.06 5.66
N TYR A 11 11.44 -22.89 5.77
CA TYR A 11 11.63 -24.04 4.88
C TYR A 11 10.58 -25.14 5.10
N CYS A 12 10.15 -25.34 6.34
CA CYS A 12 9.10 -26.31 6.66
C CYS A 12 7.73 -25.84 6.18
N TRP A 13 7.49 -24.54 6.16
CA TRP A 13 6.22 -23.97 5.70
C TRP A 13 6.07 -24.07 4.17
N THR A 14 7.14 -23.76 3.45
CA THR A 14 7.15 -23.89 1.98
C THR A 14 7.04 -25.34 1.51
N ALA A 15 7.61 -26.29 2.26
CA ALA A 15 7.48 -27.72 1.94
C ALA A 15 6.07 -28.29 2.18
N ALA A 16 5.30 -27.70 3.12
CA ALA A 16 3.92 -28.08 3.36
C ALA A 16 2.97 -27.59 2.24
N GLU A 17 3.24 -26.48 1.61
CA GLU A 17 2.49 -25.99 0.46
C GLU A 17 2.68 -26.85 -0.80
N TYR A 18 3.84 -27.51 -0.94
CA TYR A 18 4.14 -28.35 -2.09
C TYR A 18 3.81 -29.85 -1.91
N GLY A 19 3.04 -30.21 -0.90
CA GLY A 19 2.37 -31.51 -0.81
C GLY A 19 3.27 -32.70 -0.48
N GLY A 20 4.45 -32.51 0.10
CA GLY A 20 5.44 -33.56 0.34
C GLY A 20 5.67 -33.97 1.79
N ILE A 21 5.14 -33.30 2.78
CA ILE A 21 5.42 -33.59 4.19
C ILE A 21 4.13 -33.82 4.97
N THR A 22 3.94 -35.05 5.45
CA THR A 22 2.85 -35.37 6.36
C THR A 22 3.10 -34.75 7.73
N ALA A 23 2.14 -33.99 8.21
CA ALA A 23 2.16 -33.20 9.44
C ALA A 23 2.55 -33.91 10.77
N PRO A 24 2.59 -35.24 10.90
CA PRO A 24 2.91 -35.88 12.17
C PRO A 24 4.38 -35.83 12.60
N THR A 25 5.30 -35.55 11.71
CA THR A 25 6.73 -35.58 12.03
C THR A 25 7.26 -34.34 12.74
N PHE A 26 6.48 -33.30 12.81
CA PHE A 26 6.82 -32.09 13.55
C PHE A 26 6.18 -32.04 14.94
N ALA A 27 6.39 -33.09 15.71
CA ALA A 27 6.23 -33.05 17.15
C ALA A 27 7.37 -32.27 17.85
N GLY A 28 7.91 -31.26 17.20
CA GLY A 28 8.77 -30.24 17.80
C GLY A 28 7.95 -29.39 18.74
N ARG A 29 7.96 -29.75 19.98
CA ARG A 29 7.09 -29.26 21.05
C ARG A 29 7.53 -27.92 21.63
N TRP A 30 8.49 -27.24 20.98
CA TRP A 30 9.14 -26.08 21.56
C TRP A 30 9.25 -24.97 20.52
N LEU A 31 8.61 -23.86 20.82
CA LEU A 31 8.78 -22.60 20.09
C LEU A 31 9.44 -21.58 21.03
N PRO A 32 10.44 -20.81 20.54
CA PRO A 32 11.00 -19.72 21.33
C PRO A 32 9.93 -18.64 21.51
N ASN A 33 9.75 -18.17 22.75
CA ASN A 33 8.93 -16.99 23.03
C ASN A 33 9.77 -15.71 22.81
N ALA A 34 9.11 -14.56 22.82
CA ALA A 34 9.75 -13.25 22.62
C ALA A 34 10.85 -12.91 23.68
N ALA A 35 10.94 -13.67 24.78
CA ALA A 35 11.97 -13.55 25.80
C ALA A 35 13.09 -14.59 25.66
N GLY A 36 13.10 -15.39 24.57
CA GLY A 36 14.09 -16.42 24.33
C GLY A 36 13.87 -17.72 25.12
N GLY A 37 12.76 -17.85 25.83
CA GLY A 37 12.34 -19.09 26.48
C GLY A 37 11.65 -20.04 25.52
N LEU A 38 11.60 -21.33 25.90
CA LEU A 38 10.84 -22.35 25.18
C LEU A 38 9.50 -22.56 25.90
N VAL A 39 8.40 -22.54 25.17
CA VAL A 39 7.08 -22.87 25.71
C VAL A 39 6.57 -24.18 25.13
N THR A 40 5.98 -25.02 26.01
CA THR A 40 5.31 -26.24 25.59
C THR A 40 3.92 -25.88 25.05
N TRP A 41 3.61 -26.35 23.88
CA TRP A 41 2.23 -26.27 23.37
C TRP A 41 1.37 -27.32 24.08
N GLY A 42 0.46 -26.88 24.93
CA GLY A 42 -0.55 -27.73 25.55
C GLY A 42 -1.68 -28.04 24.58
N GLY A 43 -1.68 -29.18 24.06
CA GLY A 43 -2.70 -30.15 23.75
C GLY A 43 -4.00 -29.80 23.05
N ALA A 44 -4.18 -28.69 22.38
CA ALA A 44 -5.29 -28.51 21.46
C ALA A 44 -4.75 -28.17 20.08
N TRP A 45 -5.00 -29.04 19.10
CA TRP A 45 -4.69 -28.78 17.69
C TRP A 45 -5.54 -27.61 17.22
N ALA A 46 -4.94 -26.41 17.20
CA ALA A 46 -5.59 -25.30 16.54
C ALA A 46 -5.76 -25.67 15.05
N ASN A 47 -6.98 -25.60 14.56
CA ASN A 47 -7.27 -25.81 13.15
C ASN A 47 -6.37 -24.91 12.33
N PRO A 48 -5.56 -25.43 11.37
CA PRO A 48 -4.71 -24.63 10.53
C PRO A 48 -5.43 -23.46 9.86
N ALA A 49 -6.72 -23.64 9.52
CA ALA A 49 -7.59 -22.59 9.00
C ALA A 49 -7.84 -21.46 10.03
N GLN A 50 -7.82 -21.75 11.33
CA GLN A 50 -7.93 -20.73 12.38
C GLN A 50 -6.62 -19.96 12.60
N LEU A 51 -5.47 -20.62 12.38
CA LEU A 51 -4.16 -19.97 12.42
C LEU A 51 -3.95 -19.08 11.19
N ILE A 52 -4.41 -19.54 10.02
CA ILE A 52 -4.42 -18.73 8.79
C ILE A 52 -5.39 -17.57 8.91
N GLY A 53 -6.60 -17.80 9.44
CA GLY A 53 -7.59 -16.74 9.68
C GLY A 53 -7.16 -15.70 10.72
N ALA A 54 -6.32 -16.07 11.70
CA ALA A 54 -5.75 -15.12 12.66
C ALA A 54 -4.56 -14.34 12.09
N ALA A 55 -3.89 -14.86 11.04
CA ALA A 55 -2.77 -14.20 10.38
C ALA A 55 -3.22 -13.24 9.27
N ILE A 56 -4.49 -13.33 8.84
CA ILE A 56 -5.14 -12.40 7.89
C ILE A 56 -6.08 -11.44 8.66
N ALA A 57 -5.74 -11.08 9.88
CA ALA A 57 -6.33 -9.87 10.44
C ALA A 57 -5.84 -8.72 9.55
N GLN A 58 -6.75 -8.11 8.80
CA GLN A 58 -6.43 -6.91 8.02
C GLN A 58 -5.65 -5.95 8.91
N PRO A 59 -4.52 -5.42 8.48
CA PRO A 59 -3.77 -4.48 9.29
C PRO A 59 -4.72 -3.35 9.68
N ALA A 60 -4.78 -3.06 10.98
CA ALA A 60 -5.53 -1.90 11.46
C ALA A 60 -5.01 -0.69 10.68
N THR A 61 -5.90 0.08 10.07
CA THR A 61 -5.55 1.26 9.27
C THR A 61 -4.94 2.40 10.09
N TYR A 62 -4.72 2.18 11.35
CA TYR A 62 -3.99 3.06 12.28
C TYR A 62 -4.39 4.54 12.23
N GLY A 63 -5.65 4.82 12.04
CA GLY A 63 -6.14 6.18 11.91
C GLY A 63 -6.11 6.74 10.49
N TYR A 64 -5.67 5.95 9.50
CA TYR A 64 -5.81 6.32 8.10
C TYR A 64 -7.28 6.57 7.74
N ARG A 65 -7.51 7.48 6.83
CA ARG A 65 -8.86 7.83 6.35
C ARG A 65 -8.84 8.00 4.85
N ASN A 66 -9.97 7.69 4.22
CA ASN A 66 -10.16 7.94 2.79
C ASN A 66 -9.81 9.41 2.46
N PRO A 67 -8.76 9.65 1.66
CA PRO A 67 -8.32 10.99 1.30
C PRO A 67 -9.32 11.72 0.41
N LEU A 68 -10.16 10.98 -0.32
CA LEU A 68 -11.11 11.50 -1.31
C LEU A 68 -12.54 11.66 -0.78
N ARG A 69 -12.74 11.51 0.54
CA ARG A 69 -14.05 11.50 1.21
C ARG A 69 -14.91 12.75 1.00
N ALA A 70 -14.33 13.86 0.57
CA ALA A 70 -15.04 15.12 0.32
C ALA A 70 -14.98 15.57 -1.14
N VAL A 71 -14.50 14.73 -2.04
CA VAL A 71 -14.50 14.98 -3.48
C VAL A 71 -15.93 14.83 -4.00
N SER A 72 -16.42 15.83 -4.71
CA SER A 72 -17.74 15.83 -5.34
C SER A 72 -17.66 15.14 -6.70
N GLY A 73 -18.62 14.25 -6.98
CA GLY A 73 -18.64 13.50 -8.23
C GLY A 73 -17.50 12.50 -8.34
N LEU A 74 -16.97 12.01 -7.21
CA LEU A 74 -15.89 11.03 -7.19
C LEU A 74 -16.24 9.79 -8.02
N SER A 75 -15.39 9.47 -8.98
CA SER A 75 -15.44 8.24 -9.80
C SER A 75 -14.05 7.61 -9.80
N ALA A 76 -13.97 6.31 -9.53
CA ALA A 76 -12.75 5.56 -9.76
C ALA A 76 -12.70 5.13 -11.23
N GLU A 77 -11.59 5.37 -11.92
CA GLU A 77 -11.51 5.25 -13.38
C GLU A 77 -10.68 4.07 -13.84
N ARG A 78 -9.50 3.87 -13.25
CA ARG A 78 -8.63 2.71 -13.55
C ARG A 78 -7.55 2.55 -12.49
N ILE A 79 -6.88 1.40 -12.55
CA ILE A 79 -5.61 1.14 -11.89
C ILE A 79 -4.53 1.10 -12.98
N ASP A 80 -3.46 1.84 -12.79
CA ASP A 80 -2.22 1.72 -13.57
C ASP A 80 -1.00 1.81 -12.65
N ASP A 81 -0.16 2.85 -12.72
CA ASP A 81 0.93 3.09 -11.77
C ASP A 81 0.44 3.37 -10.35
N GLY A 82 -0.71 4.00 -10.26
CA GLY A 82 -1.52 4.25 -9.08
C GLY A 82 -2.98 3.96 -9.35
N VAL A 83 -3.85 4.87 -8.92
CA VAL A 83 -5.30 4.79 -9.10
C VAL A 83 -5.81 6.14 -9.59
N ASP A 84 -6.50 6.14 -10.72
CA ASP A 84 -7.11 7.33 -11.29
C ASP A 84 -8.50 7.59 -10.73
N PHE A 85 -8.77 8.85 -10.45
CA PHE A 85 -10.05 9.32 -9.97
C PHE A 85 -10.47 10.61 -10.66
N GLY A 86 -11.68 10.61 -11.21
CA GLY A 86 -12.40 11.82 -11.59
C GLY A 86 -13.10 12.45 -10.39
N GLY A 87 -13.44 13.72 -10.52
CA GLY A 87 -14.16 14.49 -9.50
C GLY A 87 -13.58 15.87 -9.30
N VAL A 88 -14.10 16.61 -8.32
CA VAL A 88 -13.67 17.98 -8.01
C VAL A 88 -13.70 18.22 -6.51
N GLY A 89 -12.69 18.92 -5.98
CA GLY A 89 -12.68 19.31 -4.56
C GLY A 89 -11.45 18.89 -3.79
N PRO A 90 -11.52 18.93 -2.44
CA PRO A 90 -10.35 18.75 -1.59
C PRO A 90 -9.90 17.30 -1.50
N VAL A 91 -8.58 17.12 -1.61
CA VAL A 91 -7.88 15.87 -1.31
C VAL A 91 -7.16 16.03 0.03
N TYR A 92 -7.31 15.06 0.90
CA TYR A 92 -6.69 15.03 2.22
C TYR A 92 -5.46 14.10 2.22
N ALA A 93 -4.61 14.23 3.23
CA ALA A 93 -3.63 13.19 3.49
C ALA A 93 -4.34 11.91 3.97
N VAL A 94 -3.85 10.73 3.54
CA VAL A 94 -4.40 9.44 3.95
C VAL A 94 -4.07 9.10 5.41
N GLY A 95 -2.94 9.61 5.92
CA GLY A 95 -2.42 9.39 7.26
C GLY A 95 -1.53 10.56 7.70
N ASP A 96 -0.96 10.45 8.89
CA ASP A 96 0.00 11.42 9.38
C ASP A 96 1.31 11.33 8.58
N GLY A 97 1.87 12.49 8.20
CA GLY A 97 3.02 12.53 7.32
C GLY A 97 3.77 13.85 7.30
N ILE A 98 4.81 13.88 6.47
CA ILE A 98 5.60 15.08 6.17
C ILE A 98 5.67 15.24 4.66
N VAL A 99 5.28 16.40 4.17
CA VAL A 99 5.35 16.73 2.73
C VAL A 99 6.78 16.73 2.25
N THR A 100 7.05 15.94 1.20
CA THR A 100 8.38 15.81 0.60
C THR A 100 8.49 16.57 -0.71
N LYS A 101 7.37 16.78 -1.41
CA LYS A 101 7.29 17.62 -2.60
C LYS A 101 5.89 18.22 -2.74
N ALA A 102 5.80 19.43 -3.28
CA ALA A 102 4.54 20.08 -3.66
C ALA A 102 4.84 21.07 -4.78
N THR A 103 4.30 20.84 -5.97
CA THR A 103 4.49 21.71 -7.13
C THR A 103 3.26 21.65 -8.05
N GLY A 104 2.97 22.76 -8.73
CA GLY A 104 1.96 22.83 -9.77
C GLY A 104 2.54 22.65 -11.19
N SER A 105 3.82 22.26 -11.30
CA SER A 105 4.48 22.08 -12.58
C SER A 105 5.49 20.94 -12.52
N ASN A 106 5.01 19.71 -12.64
CA ASN A 106 5.86 18.53 -12.76
C ASN A 106 5.82 18.01 -14.20
N TYR A 107 6.96 18.06 -14.88
CA TYR A 107 7.06 17.57 -16.24
C TYR A 107 6.84 16.05 -16.29
N GLY A 108 5.97 15.61 -17.17
CA GLY A 108 5.64 14.21 -17.38
C GLY A 108 4.29 13.78 -16.81
N TRP A 109 3.63 14.66 -16.04
CA TRP A 109 2.29 14.41 -15.52
C TRP A 109 1.28 15.38 -16.12
N PRO A 110 0.12 14.92 -16.63
CA PRO A 110 -0.96 15.79 -17.11
C PRO A 110 -1.32 16.84 -16.04
N GLY A 111 -1.68 18.05 -16.48
CA GLY A 111 -2.00 19.14 -15.54
C GLY A 111 -0.83 19.66 -14.71
N GLY A 112 0.23 18.89 -14.51
CA GLY A 112 1.47 19.27 -13.86
C GLY A 112 1.44 19.33 -12.33
N GLY A 113 0.32 19.05 -11.68
CA GLY A 113 0.24 18.98 -10.22
C GLY A 113 1.00 17.76 -9.69
N TRP A 114 1.78 17.94 -8.61
CA TRP A 114 2.50 16.84 -7.98
C TRP A 114 2.72 17.12 -6.50
N ILE A 115 2.18 16.26 -5.65
CA ILE A 115 2.31 16.34 -4.21
C ILE A 115 2.79 14.99 -3.71
N THR A 116 3.85 14.96 -2.90
CA THR A 116 4.23 13.75 -2.19
C THR A 116 4.42 14.02 -0.71
N TYR A 117 4.10 13.03 0.12
CA TYR A 117 4.34 13.07 1.56
C TYR A 117 4.70 11.69 2.08
N ARG A 118 5.64 11.65 3.01
CA ARG A 118 6.08 10.42 3.67
C ARG A 118 5.22 10.18 4.90
N LEU A 119 4.62 9.00 4.97
CA LEU A 119 3.88 8.57 6.16
C LEU A 119 4.81 8.41 7.37
N THR A 120 4.35 8.85 8.53
CA THR A 120 5.14 8.82 9.78
C THR A 120 4.66 7.76 10.76
N ASP A 121 3.50 7.18 10.54
CA ASP A 121 2.91 6.15 11.41
C ASP A 121 2.12 5.11 10.62
N GLY A 122 1.56 4.15 11.33
CA GLY A 122 0.73 3.09 10.77
C GLY A 122 1.50 2.04 9.95
N PRO A 123 0.78 1.14 9.29
CA PRO A 123 1.37 0.04 8.52
C PRO A 123 2.26 0.52 7.36
N GLY A 124 1.95 1.67 6.77
CA GLY A 124 2.73 2.28 5.68
C GLY A 124 3.79 3.26 6.16
N ALA A 125 4.15 3.29 7.46
CA ALA A 125 5.18 4.22 7.96
C ALA A 125 6.49 4.11 7.17
N GLY A 126 6.98 5.25 6.69
CA GLY A 126 8.17 5.34 5.83
C GLY A 126 7.88 5.31 4.33
N LEU A 127 6.73 4.78 3.91
CA LEU A 127 6.29 4.84 2.51
C LEU A 127 5.91 6.27 2.13
N VAL A 128 6.00 6.57 0.85
CA VAL A 128 5.67 7.88 0.29
C VAL A 128 4.43 7.75 -0.57
N VAL A 129 3.44 8.58 -0.32
CA VAL A 129 2.23 8.69 -1.13
C VAL A 129 2.40 9.84 -2.11
N TYR A 130 1.90 9.69 -3.34
CA TYR A 130 1.76 10.79 -4.29
C TYR A 130 0.29 11.07 -4.63
N VAL A 131 0.04 12.30 -5.02
CA VAL A 131 -1.15 12.76 -5.74
C VAL A 131 -0.69 13.64 -6.88
N ALA A 132 -1.09 13.32 -8.10
CA ALA A 132 -0.60 13.92 -9.32
C ALA A 132 -1.73 14.43 -10.21
N GLU A 133 -1.37 15.06 -11.31
CA GLU A 133 -2.19 15.53 -12.42
C GLU A 133 -2.93 16.83 -12.11
N ASP A 134 -4.25 16.89 -12.32
CA ASP A 134 -5.05 18.10 -12.20
C ASP A 134 -5.33 18.48 -10.75
N ILE A 135 -4.28 18.59 -9.95
CA ILE A 135 -4.33 18.99 -8.55
C ILE A 135 -3.54 20.29 -8.29
N SER A 136 -4.16 21.21 -7.56
CA SER A 136 -3.48 22.40 -7.04
C SER A 136 -3.00 22.14 -5.62
N PRO A 137 -1.69 22.14 -5.33
CA PRO A 137 -1.16 21.96 -3.98
C PRO A 137 -1.65 23.05 -3.02
N SER A 138 -2.00 22.62 -1.79
CA SER A 138 -2.36 23.49 -0.67
C SER A 138 -1.36 23.43 0.48
N VAL A 139 -0.28 22.68 0.31
CA VAL A 139 0.76 22.43 1.30
C VAL A 139 2.13 22.78 0.75
N VAL A 140 3.13 22.89 1.63
CA VAL A 140 4.52 23.15 1.27
C VAL A 140 5.45 22.05 1.78
N VAL A 141 6.61 21.91 1.14
CA VAL A 141 7.65 20.93 1.55
C VAL A 141 8.04 21.14 3.01
N GLY A 142 8.12 20.05 3.77
CA GLY A 142 8.42 20.03 5.20
C GLY A 142 7.20 20.21 6.11
N GLU A 143 6.04 20.52 5.56
CA GLU A 143 4.80 20.63 6.33
C GLU A 143 4.39 19.28 6.90
N ARG A 144 3.91 19.27 8.16
CA ARG A 144 3.28 18.10 8.77
C ARG A 144 1.82 18.07 8.36
N VAL A 145 1.39 16.91 7.91
CA VAL A 145 0.01 16.67 7.49
C VAL A 145 -0.61 15.57 8.34
N THR A 146 -1.92 15.64 8.49
CA THR A 146 -2.74 14.62 9.16
C THR A 146 -3.94 14.28 8.27
N THR A 147 -4.69 13.28 8.63
CA THR A 147 -5.94 12.94 7.91
C THR A 147 -6.97 14.07 7.83
N SER A 148 -6.76 15.18 8.54
CA SER A 148 -7.61 16.39 8.48
C SER A 148 -7.00 17.49 7.62
N THR A 149 -5.78 17.32 7.12
CA THR A 149 -5.08 18.31 6.29
C THR A 149 -5.51 18.16 4.83
N VAL A 150 -6.02 19.22 4.23
CA VAL A 150 -6.23 19.32 2.78
C VAL A 150 -4.87 19.55 2.13
N ILE A 151 -4.37 18.57 1.38
CA ILE A 151 -3.08 18.67 0.71
C ILE A 151 -3.15 19.33 -0.66
N GLY A 152 -4.33 19.32 -1.28
CA GLY A 152 -4.58 19.96 -2.56
C GLY A 152 -6.06 19.92 -2.94
N ASN A 153 -6.38 20.52 -4.09
CA ASN A 153 -7.73 20.50 -4.65
C ASN A 153 -7.68 20.05 -6.11
N ILE A 154 -8.53 19.08 -6.46
CA ILE A 154 -8.76 18.64 -7.84
C ILE A 154 -9.42 19.78 -8.61
N TRP A 155 -8.96 20.05 -9.80
CA TRP A 155 -9.47 21.14 -10.63
C TRP A 155 -10.89 20.86 -11.14
N ASN A 156 -11.65 21.91 -11.33
CA ASN A 156 -12.92 21.79 -12.00
C ASN A 156 -12.69 21.79 -13.53
N GLY A 157 -13.09 20.71 -14.20
CA GLY A 157 -12.95 20.54 -15.65
C GLY A 157 -11.59 20.02 -16.12
N GLY A 158 -10.79 19.48 -15.21
CA GLY A 158 -9.63 18.64 -15.53
C GLY A 158 -10.03 17.19 -15.80
N ASP A 159 -9.04 16.37 -16.18
CA ASP A 159 -9.21 14.95 -16.44
C ASP A 159 -9.23 14.10 -15.14
N GLY A 160 -8.86 14.71 -14.00
CA GLY A 160 -8.83 14.06 -12.70
C GLY A 160 -7.46 14.03 -12.06
N ILE A 161 -7.25 13.07 -11.18
CA ILE A 161 -5.99 12.85 -10.49
C ILE A 161 -5.60 11.39 -10.54
N GLU A 162 -4.29 11.14 -10.48
CA GLU A 162 -3.74 9.85 -10.11
C GLU A 162 -3.13 9.91 -8.71
N THR A 163 -3.34 8.87 -7.90
CA THR A 163 -2.75 8.75 -6.55
C THR A 163 -2.26 7.34 -6.29
N GLY A 164 -1.13 7.22 -5.59
CA GLY A 164 -0.50 5.92 -5.37
C GLY A 164 0.74 6.00 -4.48
N TRP A 165 1.52 4.93 -4.52
CA TRP A 165 2.80 4.86 -3.86
C TRP A 165 3.89 5.49 -4.71
N SER A 166 4.63 6.43 -4.13
CA SER A 166 5.78 7.08 -4.75
C SER A 166 7.07 6.42 -4.32
N GLN A 167 8.08 6.52 -5.17
CA GLN A 167 9.47 6.25 -4.79
C GLN A 167 9.87 7.02 -3.53
N ALA A 168 10.82 6.48 -2.79
CA ALA A 168 11.34 7.13 -1.59
C ALA A 168 11.89 8.55 -1.84
N SER A 169 12.30 8.84 -3.07
CA SER A 169 12.72 10.17 -3.52
C SER A 169 11.57 11.19 -3.64
N GLY A 170 10.33 10.71 -3.78
CA GLY A 170 9.16 11.53 -4.07
C GLY A 170 9.12 12.08 -5.51
N LEU A 171 9.89 11.51 -6.43
CA LEU A 171 10.04 12.05 -7.79
C LEU A 171 9.13 11.40 -8.82
N SER A 172 8.73 10.14 -8.60
CA SER A 172 7.91 9.38 -9.53
C SER A 172 7.15 8.27 -8.78
N SER A 173 6.32 7.51 -9.50
CA SER A 173 5.64 6.32 -8.96
C SER A 173 6.64 5.24 -8.57
N GLU A 174 6.30 4.44 -7.55
CA GLU A 174 7.08 3.27 -7.14
C GLU A 174 7.09 2.18 -8.20
N SER A 175 6.01 2.03 -8.98
CA SER A 175 5.89 1.02 -10.04
C SER A 175 6.96 1.15 -11.14
N GLU A 176 7.54 2.33 -11.31
CA GLU A 176 8.61 2.58 -12.28
C GLU A 176 9.96 2.00 -11.85
N LEU A 177 10.14 1.62 -10.57
CA LEU A 177 11.39 1.07 -10.09
C LEU A 177 11.60 -0.38 -10.56
N PRO A 178 12.87 -0.78 -10.83
CA PRO A 178 13.19 -2.16 -11.20
C PRO A 178 12.70 -3.20 -10.18
N GLU A 179 12.74 -2.90 -8.89
CA GLU A 179 12.24 -3.75 -7.80
C GLU A 179 10.72 -3.95 -7.81
N ALA A 180 9.98 -3.03 -8.40
CA ALA A 180 8.53 -3.14 -8.62
C ALA A 180 8.19 -3.69 -10.02
N GLY A 181 9.20 -4.06 -10.82
CA GLY A 181 9.02 -4.59 -12.16
C GLY A 181 9.39 -3.63 -13.27
N GLY A 182 9.73 -2.38 -12.95
CA GLY A 182 10.21 -1.37 -13.90
C GLY A 182 9.19 -1.01 -14.98
N ILE A 183 7.91 -1.22 -14.69
CA ILE A 183 6.82 -0.87 -15.61
C ILE A 183 6.46 0.57 -15.30
N GLY A 184 7.17 1.47 -15.95
CA GLY A 184 6.91 2.89 -15.83
C GLY A 184 6.33 3.46 -17.10
N GLY A 185 5.56 4.50 -16.92
CA GLY A 185 5.04 5.37 -17.96
C GLY A 185 3.87 4.77 -18.74
N TRP A 186 2.80 5.50 -18.82
CA TRP A 186 1.72 5.46 -19.81
C TRP A 186 1.33 4.05 -20.32
N GLY A 187 1.22 3.08 -19.43
CA GLY A 187 0.70 1.78 -19.78
C GLY A 187 -0.79 1.68 -19.37
N PRO A 188 -1.66 1.13 -20.22
CA PRO A 188 -3.05 0.88 -19.84
C PRO A 188 -3.17 -0.34 -18.90
N PHE A 189 -2.11 -0.69 -18.21
CA PHE A 189 -2.00 -1.94 -17.47
C PHE A 189 -1.95 -1.68 -15.98
N PRO A 190 -2.81 -2.35 -15.17
CA PRO A 190 -2.74 -2.24 -13.73
C PRO A 190 -1.41 -2.80 -13.23
N THR A 191 -0.77 -2.07 -12.32
CA THR A 191 0.42 -2.55 -11.63
C THR A 191 0.05 -3.15 -10.27
N ARG A 192 0.89 -4.04 -9.73
CA ARG A 192 0.70 -4.56 -8.37
C ARG A 192 0.87 -3.48 -7.31
N VAL A 193 1.65 -2.46 -7.59
CA VAL A 193 1.83 -1.29 -6.71
C VAL A 193 0.57 -0.43 -6.69
N GLY A 194 -0.01 -0.15 -7.86
CA GLY A 194 -1.28 0.56 -7.98
C GLY A 194 -2.45 -0.21 -7.35
N ALA A 195 -2.53 -1.52 -7.62
CA ALA A 195 -3.56 -2.39 -7.04
C ALA A 195 -3.48 -2.41 -5.50
N ASN A 196 -2.29 -2.46 -4.92
CA ASN A 196 -2.09 -2.39 -3.48
C ASN A 196 -2.57 -1.04 -2.89
N PHE A 197 -2.39 0.06 -3.63
CA PHE A 197 -2.92 1.35 -3.19
C PHE A 197 -4.45 1.42 -3.31
N ASP A 198 -5.03 0.83 -4.35
CA ASP A 198 -6.50 0.68 -4.47
C ASP A 198 -7.08 -0.11 -3.29
N GLU A 199 -6.46 -1.25 -2.93
CA GLU A 199 -6.85 -2.04 -1.75
C GLU A 199 -6.85 -1.20 -0.47
N LEU A 200 -5.84 -0.34 -0.27
CA LEU A 200 -5.82 0.62 0.84
C LEU A 200 -7.04 1.55 0.77
N LEU A 201 -7.28 2.20 -0.37
CA LEU A 201 -8.40 3.14 -0.50
C LEU A 201 -9.75 2.46 -0.28
N VAL A 202 -9.96 1.26 -0.81
CA VAL A 202 -11.16 0.44 -0.60
C VAL A 202 -11.33 0.09 0.87
N SER A 203 -10.27 -0.31 1.57
CA SER A 203 -10.31 -0.60 3.01
C SER A 203 -10.74 0.61 3.85
N LEU A 204 -10.50 1.82 3.33
CA LEU A 204 -10.89 3.10 3.93
C LEU A 204 -12.27 3.59 3.47
N GLY A 205 -13.02 2.78 2.72
CA GLY A 205 -14.36 3.10 2.22
C GLY A 205 -14.36 3.94 0.94
N GLY A 206 -13.26 3.96 0.19
CA GLY A 206 -13.20 4.50 -1.17
C GLY A 206 -13.88 3.58 -2.19
N PRO A 207 -14.22 4.08 -3.38
CA PRO A 207 -14.67 3.23 -4.47
C PRO A 207 -13.50 2.43 -5.04
N ALA A 208 -13.72 1.15 -5.35
CA ALA A 208 -12.74 0.32 -6.04
C ALA A 208 -12.59 0.76 -7.50
N ALA A 209 -11.37 0.85 -7.96
CA ALA A 209 -11.11 1.14 -9.36
C ALA A 209 -11.17 -0.15 -10.20
N PRO A 210 -11.69 -0.08 -11.43
CA PRO A 210 -11.74 -1.24 -12.30
C PRO A 210 -10.34 -1.58 -12.84
N ASN A 211 -9.98 -2.87 -12.81
CA ASN A 211 -8.81 -3.38 -13.51
C ASN A 211 -9.16 -4.01 -14.88
N TYR A 212 -10.44 -3.98 -15.25
CA TYR A 212 -10.98 -4.51 -16.51
C TYR A 212 -10.64 -5.98 -16.78
N GLY A 213 -10.38 -6.78 -15.75
CA GLY A 213 -9.99 -8.19 -15.86
C GLY A 213 -8.58 -8.41 -16.41
N GLN A 214 -7.76 -7.38 -16.38
CA GLN A 214 -6.36 -7.46 -16.80
C GLN A 214 -5.50 -8.08 -15.70
N THR A 215 -4.39 -8.70 -16.11
CA THR A 215 -3.38 -9.20 -15.18
C THR A 215 -2.55 -8.01 -14.68
N GLU A 216 -2.38 -7.92 -13.36
CA GLU A 216 -1.51 -6.93 -12.75
C GLU A 216 -0.04 -7.22 -13.07
N TYR A 217 0.67 -6.18 -13.46
CA TYR A 217 2.08 -6.24 -13.80
C TYR A 217 2.98 -5.85 -12.62
N GLY A 218 4.22 -6.25 -12.71
CA GLY A 218 5.25 -5.90 -11.74
C GLY A 218 5.21 -6.76 -10.48
N ILE A 219 5.85 -6.27 -9.45
CA ILE A 219 6.02 -6.92 -8.14
C ILE A 219 5.68 -5.90 -7.07
N LEU A 220 4.91 -6.30 -6.07
CA LEU A 220 4.78 -5.49 -4.85
C LEU A 220 6.02 -5.71 -3.98
N PRO A 221 6.80 -4.67 -3.67
CA PRO A 221 7.96 -4.82 -2.79
C PRO A 221 7.55 -5.27 -1.39
N LEU A 222 8.40 -6.09 -0.74
CA LEU A 222 8.09 -6.70 0.56
C LEU A 222 7.81 -5.71 1.70
N ALA A 223 8.22 -4.45 1.54
CA ALA A 223 7.97 -3.40 2.53
C ALA A 223 6.52 -2.88 2.51
N TYR A 224 5.75 -3.22 1.48
CA TYR A 224 4.37 -2.75 1.35
C TYR A 224 3.42 -3.67 2.10
N PRO A 225 2.55 -3.12 2.95
CA PRO A 225 1.58 -3.92 3.68
C PRO A 225 0.47 -4.45 2.76
N GLY A 226 -0.12 -5.59 3.10
CA GLY A 226 -1.42 -6.00 2.58
C GLY A 226 -2.55 -5.24 3.27
N TRP A 227 -3.61 -4.90 2.59
CA TRP A 227 -4.75 -4.12 3.09
C TRP A 227 -6.04 -4.92 3.15
#